data_ac96b63ac0d20083d02e7ba69714e72a
#
_entry.id   ac96b63ac0d20083d02e7ba69714e72a
#
_cell.length_a   1.000
_cell.length_b   1.000
_cell.length_c   1.000
_cell.angle_alpha   90.00
_cell.angle_beta   90.00
_cell.angle_gamma   90.00
#
_symmetry.space_group_name_H-M   'P 1'
#
loop_
_entity.id
_entity.type
_entity.pdbx_description
1 polymer ?
#
loop_
_entity_poly.entity_id
_entity_poly.type
_entity_poly.pdbx_seq_one_letter_code
_entity_poly.pdbx_strand_id
1 'polypeptide(L)'
;SRVDIGRDAVEWADLLKARNNGLLVVHLAEGPSARMATEYEAISKSGLVGPELIAIHGVGLTEAQFKDMAARGAKLVWSPLSNFLLYGKTANVAAARAAGVSISLAPDWAPSGSKSVLGELKVADLVNRYQLKGLFSDRELVDMVTGNPARAMGWAGRAGQIAAGQVADLVVVDHRHAD
;
A
#
# COMPACT_ATOMS: atom_id res chain seq x y z
N SER A 1 20.92 8.06 -4.81
CA SER A 1 20.51 9.41 -4.37
C SER A 1 19.25 9.29 -3.55
N ARG A 2 19.25 9.87 -2.36
CA ARG A 2 18.09 9.89 -1.49
C ARG A 2 17.03 10.80 -2.12
N VAL A 3 15.84 10.28 -2.41
CA VAL A 3 14.72 11.08 -2.91
C VAL A 3 14.38 12.13 -1.86
N ASP A 4 14.38 13.40 -2.23
CA ASP A 4 13.91 14.50 -1.39
C ASP A 4 12.47 14.82 -1.78
N ILE A 5 11.53 14.19 -1.09
CA ILE A 5 10.09 14.33 -1.38
C ILE A 5 9.66 15.81 -1.36
N GLY A 6 10.22 16.62 -0.46
CA GLY A 6 9.86 18.05 -0.37
C GLY A 6 10.22 18.83 -1.61
N ARG A 7 11.37 18.56 -2.20
CA ARG A 7 11.84 19.20 -3.44
C ARG A 7 11.18 18.58 -4.66
N ASP A 8 11.15 17.26 -4.72
CA ASP A 8 10.78 16.53 -5.92
C ASP A 8 9.26 16.53 -6.14
N ALA A 9 8.45 16.77 -5.10
CA ALA A 9 6.98 16.81 -5.19
C ALA A 9 6.44 17.88 -6.16
N VAL A 10 7.12 19.00 -6.31
CA VAL A 10 6.72 20.05 -7.28
C VAL A 10 6.87 19.56 -8.70
N GLU A 11 8.02 18.93 -9.03
CA GLU A 11 8.28 18.34 -10.34
C GLU A 11 7.29 17.21 -10.66
N TRP A 12 6.98 16.36 -9.69
CA TRP A 12 5.99 15.30 -9.85
C TRP A 12 4.58 15.82 -10.13
N ALA A 13 4.20 16.95 -9.50
CA ALA A 13 2.91 17.58 -9.76
C ALA A 13 2.78 18.04 -11.21
N ASP A 14 3.83 18.63 -11.77
CA ASP A 14 3.84 19.07 -13.16
C ASP A 14 3.85 17.87 -14.13
N LEU A 15 4.59 16.82 -13.82
CA LEU A 15 4.59 15.59 -14.61
C LEU A 15 3.23 14.90 -14.62
N LEU A 16 2.52 14.85 -13.49
CA LEU A 16 1.18 14.27 -13.42
C LEU A 16 0.14 15.10 -14.18
N LYS A 17 0.21 16.42 -14.10
CA LYS A 17 -0.66 17.31 -14.88
C LYS A 17 -0.45 17.14 -16.39
N ALA A 18 0.78 16.88 -16.82
CA ALA A 18 1.11 16.65 -18.23
C ALA A 18 0.67 15.28 -18.75
N ARG A 19 0.40 14.31 -17.86
CA ARG A 19 0.01 12.93 -18.19
C ARG A 19 -1.43 12.70 -17.77
N ASN A 20 -2.35 12.67 -18.72
CA ASN A 20 -3.72 12.17 -18.46
C ASN A 20 -3.66 10.73 -17.91
N ASN A 21 -4.22 10.49 -16.71
CA ASN A 21 -4.27 9.19 -16.03
C ASN A 21 -2.90 8.63 -15.55
N GLY A 22 -1.96 9.48 -15.16
CA GLY A 22 -0.72 9.06 -14.50
C GLY A 22 -0.98 8.52 -13.09
N LEU A 23 -0.13 7.60 -12.62
CA LEU A 23 -0.08 7.16 -11.23
C LEU A 23 1.23 7.63 -10.60
N LEU A 24 1.15 8.11 -9.36
CA LEU A 24 2.30 8.40 -8.51
C LEU A 24 2.46 7.27 -7.49
N VAL A 25 3.44 6.41 -7.73
CA VAL A 25 3.82 5.34 -6.79
C VAL A 25 5.09 5.79 -6.08
N VAL A 26 5.02 5.98 -4.78
CA VAL A 26 6.13 6.58 -4.01
C VAL A 26 6.26 5.95 -2.63
N HIS A 27 7.50 5.69 -2.18
CA HIS A 27 7.81 5.39 -0.80
C HIS A 27 7.54 6.63 0.04
N LEU A 28 6.58 6.54 0.95
CA LEU A 28 6.08 7.70 1.70
C LEU A 28 6.04 7.37 3.18
N ALA A 29 6.59 8.26 3.99
CA ALA A 29 6.65 8.12 5.44
C ALA A 29 7.23 6.76 5.86
N GLU A 30 8.30 6.34 5.17
CA GLU A 30 8.99 5.08 5.41
C GLU A 30 9.90 5.17 6.62
N GLY A 31 9.36 5.00 7.80
CA GLY A 31 10.08 5.00 9.07
C GLY A 31 9.25 5.55 10.22
N PRO A 32 9.73 5.33 11.47
CA PRO A 32 8.96 5.63 12.66
C PRO A 32 9.10 7.08 13.17
N SER A 33 10.00 7.87 12.60
CA SER A 33 10.24 9.21 13.12
C SER A 33 9.13 10.19 12.76
N ALA A 34 8.85 11.15 13.63
CA ALA A 34 7.88 12.22 13.37
C ALA A 34 8.21 13.01 12.10
N ARG A 35 9.49 13.06 11.69
CA ARG A 35 9.92 13.68 10.44
C ARG A 35 9.28 13.02 9.20
N MET A 36 8.98 11.73 9.27
CA MET A 36 8.37 11.03 8.14
C MET A 36 6.96 11.53 7.84
N ALA A 37 6.22 12.00 8.84
CA ALA A 37 4.90 12.61 8.62
C ALA A 37 4.99 13.91 7.79
N THR A 38 6.12 14.63 7.82
CA THR A 38 6.31 15.86 7.03
C THR A 38 6.42 15.58 5.52
N GLU A 39 6.79 14.37 5.12
CA GLU A 39 6.79 13.96 3.71
C GLU A 39 5.37 13.96 3.14
N TYR A 40 4.39 13.48 3.92
CA TYR A 40 2.98 13.56 3.53
C TYR A 40 2.51 15.01 3.35
N GLU A 41 2.92 15.89 4.25
CA GLU A 41 2.57 17.32 4.15
C GLU A 41 3.12 17.96 2.88
N ALA A 42 4.35 17.62 2.48
CA ALA A 42 4.96 18.10 1.25
C ALA A 42 4.16 17.64 0.02
N ILE A 43 3.81 16.36 -0.06
CA ILE A 43 2.97 15.80 -1.13
C ILE A 43 1.57 16.46 -1.14
N SER A 44 0.98 16.65 0.04
CA SER A 44 -0.34 17.29 0.17
C SER A 44 -0.33 18.74 -0.29
N LYS A 45 0.69 19.53 0.10
CA LYS A 45 0.86 20.92 -0.32
C LYS A 45 1.06 21.07 -1.83
N SER A 46 1.68 20.09 -2.46
CA SER A 46 1.88 20.06 -3.93
C SER A 46 0.64 19.56 -4.68
N GLY A 47 -0.47 19.28 -4.00
CA GLY A 47 -1.71 18.81 -4.62
C GLY A 47 -1.65 17.38 -5.15
N LEU A 48 -0.70 16.55 -4.65
CA LEU A 48 -0.46 15.18 -5.13
C LEU A 48 -1.22 14.11 -4.35
N VAL A 49 -1.95 14.48 -3.29
CA VAL A 49 -2.82 13.54 -2.59
C VAL A 49 -4.14 13.46 -3.35
N GLY A 50 -4.35 12.34 -4.01
CA GLY A 50 -5.52 12.10 -4.86
C GLY A 50 -5.62 10.64 -5.27
N PRO A 51 -6.58 10.31 -6.16
CA PRO A 51 -6.75 8.93 -6.62
C PRO A 51 -5.53 8.39 -7.39
N GLU A 52 -4.63 9.24 -7.84
CA GLU A 52 -3.38 8.88 -8.51
C GLU A 52 -2.28 8.43 -7.53
N LEU A 53 -2.37 8.82 -6.24
CA LEU A 53 -1.35 8.51 -5.25
C LEU A 53 -1.49 7.08 -4.73
N ILE A 54 -0.40 6.33 -4.85
CA ILE A 54 -0.18 5.03 -4.21
C ILE A 54 1.03 5.19 -3.28
N ALA A 55 0.78 5.33 -1.99
CA ALA A 55 1.80 5.46 -0.96
C ALA A 55 2.29 4.09 -0.52
N ILE A 56 3.61 3.84 -0.57
CA ILE A 56 4.22 2.61 -0.08
C ILE A 56 4.71 2.83 1.36
N HIS A 57 4.59 1.83 2.21
CA HIS A 57 4.94 1.75 3.63
C HIS A 57 4.01 2.51 4.58
N GLY A 58 4.04 3.83 4.61
CA GLY A 58 3.18 4.64 5.49
C GLY A 58 3.42 4.45 6.99
N VAL A 59 4.61 3.99 7.42
CA VAL A 59 4.93 3.66 8.83
C VAL A 59 4.80 4.87 9.75
N GLY A 60 5.17 6.04 9.26
CA GLY A 60 5.13 7.31 9.99
C GLY A 60 3.83 8.11 9.81
N LEU A 61 2.86 7.61 9.04
CA LEU A 61 1.61 8.32 8.82
C LEU A 61 0.74 8.33 10.09
N THR A 62 0.08 9.46 10.32
CA THR A 62 -0.87 9.66 11.40
C THR A 62 -2.29 9.26 11.01
N GLU A 63 -3.17 9.08 12.01
CA GLU A 63 -4.59 8.82 11.75
C GLU A 63 -5.28 9.93 10.94
N ALA A 64 -4.90 11.19 11.18
CA ALA A 64 -5.43 12.33 10.45
C ALA A 64 -5.03 12.28 8.96
N GLN A 65 -3.79 11.87 8.68
CA GLN A 65 -3.29 11.71 7.32
C GLN A 65 -3.96 10.53 6.60
N PHE A 66 -4.24 9.41 7.28
CA PHE A 66 -5.05 8.34 6.71
C PHE A 66 -6.48 8.78 6.38
N LYS A 67 -7.11 9.61 7.23
CA LYS A 67 -8.42 10.18 6.94
C LYS A 67 -8.39 11.10 5.71
N ASP A 68 -7.34 11.92 5.57
CA ASP A 68 -7.15 12.79 4.39
C ASP A 68 -6.90 11.95 3.13
N MET A 69 -6.07 10.90 3.20
CA MET A 69 -5.86 9.95 2.11
C MET A 69 -7.18 9.33 1.64
N ALA A 70 -7.99 8.83 2.57
CA ALA A 70 -9.28 8.24 2.25
C ALA A 70 -10.24 9.23 1.59
N ALA A 71 -10.36 10.44 2.14
CA ALA A 71 -11.22 11.49 1.62
C ALA A 71 -10.84 11.90 0.19
N ARG A 72 -9.56 11.82 -0.16
CA ARG A 72 -9.03 12.17 -1.49
C ARG A 72 -8.83 10.96 -2.41
N GLY A 73 -9.12 9.74 -1.96
CA GLY A 73 -9.01 8.52 -2.76
C GLY A 73 -7.59 7.97 -2.94
N ALA A 74 -6.61 8.46 -2.17
CA ALA A 74 -5.25 7.92 -2.16
C ALA A 74 -5.21 6.51 -1.56
N LYS A 75 -4.22 5.73 -1.94
CA LYS A 75 -4.11 4.31 -1.63
C LYS A 75 -2.83 4.00 -0.86
N LEU A 76 -2.85 2.91 -0.10
CA LEU A 76 -1.70 2.42 0.67
C LEU A 76 -1.25 1.06 0.13
N VAL A 77 0.06 0.89 -0.01
CA VAL A 77 0.71 -0.42 -0.15
C VAL A 77 1.41 -0.73 1.16
N TRP A 78 0.97 -1.78 1.82
CA TRP A 78 1.52 -2.26 3.07
C TRP A 78 2.56 -3.35 2.82
N SER A 79 3.76 -3.21 3.40
CA SER A 79 4.88 -4.16 3.31
C SER A 79 5.30 -4.55 4.72
N PRO A 80 4.53 -5.40 5.44
CA PRO A 80 4.75 -5.66 6.86
C PRO A 80 6.11 -6.24 7.18
N LEU A 81 6.62 -7.20 6.40
CA LEU A 81 7.93 -7.82 6.70
C LEU A 81 9.05 -6.79 6.67
N SER A 82 9.14 -6.03 5.60
CA SER A 82 10.15 -4.98 5.45
C SER A 82 10.05 -3.95 6.58
N ASN A 83 8.84 -3.52 6.88
CA ASN A 83 8.61 -2.53 7.94
C ASN A 83 9.13 -3.03 9.30
N PHE A 84 8.86 -4.30 9.65
CA PHE A 84 9.38 -4.87 10.91
C PHE A 84 10.88 -5.07 10.89
N LEU A 85 11.45 -5.57 9.79
CA LEU A 85 12.88 -5.81 9.69
C LEU A 85 13.70 -4.52 9.77
N LEU A 86 13.22 -3.44 9.14
CA LEU A 86 13.95 -2.19 9.06
C LEU A 86 13.66 -1.25 10.24
N TYR A 87 12.43 -1.28 10.77
CA TYR A 87 11.96 -0.25 11.72
C TYR A 87 11.40 -0.80 13.03
N GLY A 88 11.29 -2.12 13.18
CA GLY A 88 10.71 -2.77 14.36
C GLY A 88 9.21 -2.55 14.55
N LYS A 89 8.56 -1.87 13.61
CA LYS A 89 7.12 -1.61 13.61
C LYS A 89 6.59 -1.45 12.19
N THR A 90 5.28 -1.51 12.02
CA THR A 90 4.62 -1.34 10.73
C THR A 90 3.65 -0.16 10.71
N ALA A 91 3.07 0.15 9.55
CA ALA A 91 2.03 1.16 9.41
C ALA A 91 0.82 0.86 10.33
N ASN A 92 0.16 1.91 10.80
CA ASN A 92 -1.11 1.78 11.53
C ASN A 92 -2.25 1.44 10.56
N VAL A 93 -2.24 0.18 10.07
CA VAL A 93 -3.24 -0.31 9.11
C VAL A 93 -4.65 -0.39 9.72
N ALA A 94 -4.76 -0.42 11.06
CA ALA A 94 -6.04 -0.33 11.73
C ALA A 94 -6.68 1.05 11.53
N ALA A 95 -5.90 2.11 11.68
CA ALA A 95 -6.35 3.48 11.38
C ALA A 95 -6.62 3.68 9.89
N ALA A 96 -5.77 3.14 9.01
CA ALA A 96 -5.99 3.20 7.57
C ALA A 96 -7.31 2.52 7.15
N ARG A 97 -7.58 1.30 7.68
CA ARG A 97 -8.84 0.58 7.45
C ARG A 97 -10.03 1.34 8.00
N ALA A 98 -9.94 1.84 9.23
CA ALA A 98 -11.02 2.60 9.86
C ALA A 98 -11.35 3.89 9.10
N ALA A 99 -10.35 4.52 8.48
CA ALA A 99 -10.53 5.68 7.62
C ALA A 99 -11.12 5.34 6.24
N GLY A 100 -11.06 4.07 5.81
CA GLY A 100 -11.52 3.64 4.49
C GLY A 100 -10.45 3.71 3.39
N VAL A 101 -9.16 3.79 3.75
CA VAL A 101 -8.06 3.73 2.78
C VAL A 101 -8.03 2.34 2.13
N SER A 102 -7.96 2.30 0.80
CA SER A 102 -7.72 1.05 0.07
C SER A 102 -6.29 0.57 0.33
N ILE A 103 -6.16 -0.63 0.91
CA ILE A 103 -4.88 -1.23 1.28
C ILE A 103 -4.57 -2.38 0.32
N SER A 104 -3.38 -2.35 -0.26
CA SER A 104 -2.78 -3.46 -1.00
C SER A 104 -1.57 -3.99 -0.24
N LEU A 105 -1.15 -5.23 -0.51
CA LEU A 105 0.09 -5.81 -0.02
C LEU A 105 1.10 -5.93 -1.15
N ALA A 106 2.36 -5.64 -0.85
CA ALA A 106 3.46 -5.97 -1.74
C ALA A 106 4.71 -6.32 -0.93
N PRO A 107 5.50 -7.30 -1.36
CA PRO A 107 6.83 -7.48 -0.83
C PRO A 107 7.68 -6.28 -1.24
N ASP A 108 8.58 -5.90 -0.38
CA ASP A 108 9.63 -4.95 -0.70
C ASP A 108 10.74 -5.66 -1.50
N TRP A 109 11.90 -5.02 -1.71
CA TRP A 109 13.01 -5.66 -2.39
C TRP A 109 13.58 -6.85 -1.60
N ALA A 110 14.17 -7.82 -2.30
CA ALA A 110 14.55 -9.12 -1.74
C ALA A 110 15.39 -9.11 -0.45
N PRO A 111 16.28 -8.14 -0.16
CA PRO A 111 17.04 -8.13 1.09
C PRO A 111 16.22 -7.82 2.34
N SER A 112 15.13 -7.06 2.25
CA SER A 112 14.31 -6.65 3.39
C SER A 112 12.85 -7.08 3.33
N GLY A 113 12.41 -7.64 2.21
CA GLY A 113 11.01 -8.08 2.01
C GLY A 113 10.84 -9.58 1.82
N SER A 114 9.62 -10.00 1.68
CA SER A 114 9.28 -11.38 1.34
C SER A 114 9.71 -11.74 -0.07
N LYS A 115 10.05 -13.01 -0.31
CA LYS A 115 10.43 -13.49 -1.65
C LYS A 115 9.28 -13.49 -2.66
N SER A 116 8.04 -13.40 -2.18
CA SER A 116 6.84 -13.43 -3.02
C SER A 116 5.67 -12.74 -2.33
N VAL A 117 4.65 -12.40 -3.11
CA VAL A 117 3.38 -11.85 -2.60
C VAL A 117 2.69 -12.81 -1.64
N LEU A 118 2.79 -14.14 -1.86
CA LEU A 118 2.22 -15.13 -0.94
C LEU A 118 2.98 -15.14 0.40
N GLY A 119 4.30 -14.96 0.38
CA GLY A 119 5.09 -14.79 1.59
C GLY A 119 4.68 -13.55 2.37
N GLU A 120 4.46 -12.43 1.69
CA GLU A 120 4.00 -11.20 2.33
C GLU A 120 2.58 -11.35 2.89
N LEU A 121 1.69 -12.06 2.18
CA LEU A 121 0.35 -12.38 2.66
C LEU A 121 0.39 -13.21 3.95
N LYS A 122 1.30 -14.20 4.04
CA LYS A 122 1.52 -14.99 5.27
C LYS A 122 1.96 -14.08 6.43
N VAL A 123 2.88 -13.15 6.19
CA VAL A 123 3.31 -12.19 7.24
C VAL A 123 2.15 -11.29 7.65
N ALA A 124 1.37 -10.79 6.70
CA ALA A 124 0.19 -9.96 6.99
C ALA A 124 -0.85 -10.72 7.82
N ASP A 125 -1.09 -12.01 7.54
CA ASP A 125 -1.97 -12.86 8.33
C ASP A 125 -1.45 -13.05 9.76
N LEU A 126 -0.14 -13.32 9.94
CA LEU A 126 0.47 -13.41 11.27
C LEU A 126 0.29 -12.10 12.06
N VAL A 127 0.55 -10.96 11.43
CA VAL A 127 0.32 -9.64 12.06
C VAL A 127 -1.16 -9.46 12.41
N ASN A 128 -2.05 -9.82 11.49
CA ASN A 128 -3.50 -9.74 11.71
C ASN A 128 -3.94 -10.55 12.93
N ARG A 129 -3.50 -11.80 13.04
CA ARG A 129 -3.86 -12.69 14.17
C ARG A 129 -3.27 -12.24 15.50
N TYR A 130 -1.97 -11.95 15.52
CA TYR A 130 -1.25 -11.77 16.79
C TYR A 130 -1.17 -10.33 17.28
N GLN A 131 -1.23 -9.33 16.38
CA GLN A 131 -1.12 -7.91 16.75
C GLN A 131 -2.44 -7.15 16.55
N LEU A 132 -3.18 -7.45 15.48
CA LEU A 132 -4.40 -6.73 15.12
C LEU A 132 -5.69 -7.45 15.59
N LYS A 133 -5.57 -8.60 16.29
CA LYS A 133 -6.69 -9.35 16.86
C LYS A 133 -7.76 -9.77 15.84
N GLY A 134 -7.33 -10.14 14.64
CA GLY A 134 -8.25 -10.55 13.58
C GLY A 134 -9.03 -9.38 12.97
N LEU A 135 -8.39 -8.22 12.84
CA LEU A 135 -9.00 -7.02 12.25
C LEU A 135 -9.51 -7.24 10.83
N PHE A 136 -8.74 -7.99 10.02
CA PHE A 136 -9.06 -8.32 8.64
C PHE A 136 -9.57 -9.75 8.54
N SER A 137 -10.62 -9.97 7.75
CA SER A 137 -11.04 -11.29 7.33
C SER A 137 -10.06 -11.87 6.31
N ASP A 138 -10.06 -13.20 6.13
CA ASP A 138 -9.24 -13.88 5.10
C ASP A 138 -9.54 -13.32 3.70
N ARG A 139 -10.79 -12.99 3.42
CA ARG A 139 -11.19 -12.38 2.16
C ARG A 139 -10.55 -11.01 1.95
N GLU A 140 -10.55 -10.15 2.97
CA GLU A 140 -9.88 -8.84 2.88
C GLU A 140 -8.39 -8.98 2.65
N LEU A 141 -7.72 -9.93 3.32
CA LEU A 141 -6.30 -10.21 3.11
C LEU A 141 -6.01 -10.68 1.69
N VAL A 142 -6.83 -11.56 1.13
CA VAL A 142 -6.71 -12.00 -0.28
C VAL A 142 -6.99 -10.83 -1.23
N ASP A 143 -7.98 -10.01 -0.96
CA ASP A 143 -8.27 -8.83 -1.78
C ASP A 143 -7.11 -7.82 -1.79
N MET A 144 -6.29 -7.74 -0.74
CA MET A 144 -5.08 -6.91 -0.70
C MET A 144 -3.99 -7.34 -1.68
N VAL A 145 -4.00 -8.58 -2.16
CA VAL A 145 -3.04 -9.09 -3.15
C VAL A 145 -3.66 -9.35 -4.53
N THR A 146 -4.96 -9.11 -4.68
CA THR A 146 -5.70 -9.36 -5.91
C THR A 146 -6.53 -8.15 -6.36
N GLY A 147 -7.73 -7.99 -5.85
CA GLY A 147 -8.68 -6.96 -6.27
C GLY A 147 -8.21 -5.53 -5.94
N ASN A 148 -7.64 -5.30 -4.76
CA ASN A 148 -7.21 -3.97 -4.36
C ASN A 148 -6.08 -3.43 -5.24
N PRO A 149 -4.95 -4.16 -5.47
CA PRO A 149 -3.90 -3.69 -6.36
C PRO A 149 -4.40 -3.54 -7.81
N ALA A 150 -5.28 -4.41 -8.30
CA ALA A 150 -5.85 -4.27 -9.63
C ALA A 150 -6.64 -2.94 -9.75
N ARG A 151 -7.46 -2.60 -8.76
CA ARG A 151 -8.17 -1.30 -8.72
C ARG A 151 -7.19 -0.13 -8.59
N ALA A 152 -6.16 -0.27 -7.75
CA ALA A 152 -5.17 0.78 -7.55
C ALA A 152 -4.41 1.12 -8.84
N MET A 153 -4.12 0.11 -9.67
CA MET A 153 -3.42 0.25 -10.95
C MET A 153 -4.35 0.57 -12.14
N GLY A 154 -5.64 0.78 -11.89
CA GLY A 154 -6.61 1.05 -12.97
C GLY A 154 -6.98 -0.18 -13.82
N TRP A 155 -6.76 -1.39 -13.30
CA TRP A 155 -7.06 -2.66 -13.98
C TRP A 155 -8.37 -3.30 -13.51
N ALA A 156 -9.21 -2.55 -12.80
CA ALA A 156 -10.55 -3.00 -12.43
C ALA A 156 -11.34 -3.50 -13.66
N GLY A 157 -11.98 -4.67 -13.54
CA GLY A 157 -12.69 -5.29 -14.66
C GLY A 157 -11.81 -6.04 -15.68
N ARG A 158 -10.47 -5.97 -15.55
CA ARG A 158 -9.52 -6.71 -16.39
C ARG A 158 -8.83 -7.84 -15.63
N ALA A 159 -8.43 -7.59 -14.38
CA ALA A 159 -7.71 -8.53 -13.53
C ALA A 159 -8.10 -8.37 -12.05
N GLY A 160 -7.58 -9.25 -11.19
CA GLY A 160 -7.77 -9.20 -9.75
C GLY A 160 -9.02 -9.89 -9.22
N GLN A 161 -9.82 -10.50 -10.10
CA GLN A 161 -11.00 -11.30 -9.76
C GLN A 161 -11.14 -12.47 -10.71
N ILE A 162 -11.78 -13.55 -10.26
CA ILE A 162 -12.19 -14.65 -11.13
C ILE A 162 -13.59 -14.33 -11.62
N ALA A 163 -13.69 -13.80 -12.84
CA ALA A 163 -14.94 -13.44 -13.47
C ALA A 163 -14.88 -13.61 -14.99
N ALA A 164 -16.02 -13.87 -15.62
CA ALA A 164 -16.10 -13.98 -17.08
C ALA A 164 -15.61 -12.70 -17.76
N GLY A 165 -14.79 -12.84 -18.80
CA GLY A 165 -14.23 -11.72 -19.57
C GLY A 165 -12.98 -11.08 -18.97
N GLN A 166 -12.52 -11.53 -17.82
CA GLN A 166 -11.24 -11.07 -17.25
C GLN A 166 -10.07 -11.95 -17.69
N VAL A 167 -8.85 -11.41 -17.54
CA VAL A 167 -7.61 -12.13 -17.81
C VAL A 167 -7.51 -13.33 -16.86
N ALA A 168 -7.17 -14.50 -17.39
CA ALA A 168 -7.04 -15.74 -16.62
C ALA A 168 -5.65 -15.90 -16.00
N ASP A 169 -5.15 -14.85 -15.32
CA ASP A 169 -3.94 -14.92 -14.50
C ASP A 169 -4.32 -15.54 -13.15
N LEU A 170 -4.10 -16.85 -13.04
CA LEU A 170 -4.57 -17.65 -11.91
C LEU A 170 -3.39 -18.28 -11.17
N VAL A 171 -3.49 -18.35 -9.85
CA VAL A 171 -2.61 -19.12 -8.99
C VAL A 171 -3.42 -20.26 -8.37
N VAL A 172 -2.96 -21.48 -8.55
CA VAL A 172 -3.51 -22.67 -7.88
C VAL A 172 -2.62 -23.02 -6.71
N VAL A 173 -3.19 -23.03 -5.51
CA VAL A 173 -2.48 -23.40 -4.27
C VAL A 173 -2.94 -24.79 -3.85
N ASP A 174 -1.98 -25.69 -3.65
CA ASP A 174 -2.28 -27.01 -3.08
C ASP A 174 -2.44 -26.87 -1.56
N HIS A 175 -3.66 -27.01 -1.07
CA HIS A 175 -3.99 -26.86 0.35
C HIS A 175 -3.28 -27.87 1.26
N ARG A 176 -2.75 -28.97 0.73
CA ARG A 176 -2.02 -30.00 1.49
C ARG A 176 -0.61 -29.53 1.89
N HIS A 177 -0.12 -28.47 1.29
CA HIS A 177 1.20 -27.88 1.52
C HIS A 177 1.10 -26.39 1.89
N ALA A 178 -0.03 -25.98 2.47
CA ALA A 178 -0.30 -24.58 2.84
C ALA A 178 0.22 -24.19 4.25
N ASP A 179 1.18 -24.93 4.81
CA ASP A 179 1.80 -24.67 6.13
C ASP A 179 2.88 -23.58 6.07
#